data_2ffdfcf0468192b9b4e950b61c0438c9
#
_entry.id   2ffdfcf0468192b9b4e950b61c0438c9
#
_cell.length_a   1.000
_cell.length_b   1.000
_cell.length_c   1.000
_cell.angle_alpha   90.00
_cell.angle_beta   90.00
_cell.angle_gamma   90.00
#
_symmetry.space_group_name_H-M   'P 1'
#
loop_
_entity.id
_entity.type
_entity.pdbx_description
1 polymer ?
#
loop_
_entity_poly.entity_id
_entity_poly.type
_entity_poly.pdbx_seq_one_letter_code
_entity_poly.pdbx_strand_id
1 'polypeptide(L)'
;MRAGRFFNLLLALLITLSLPNCARTQNKPTGTTNMRLVIRAARMLDPRGGRIMTNAVVLVEGDRVVAVGANVVVPAGAKVIDLGDVTLLPGLIDAHTHVTYHFDRTGRFGISGDSGPDETLGYAKENARATLLAGVTTARDLGGDSRVVTRLRDQINRGETEGPRLLVSGDPLTSVLLRGAVEDRVERAQRVRDFVRARVAEGVDVIKIFVGVDERGQTDFSVQEINAAVEEAARAGLRVAAHAHEAAAVKAAVRGGCASVEHGSFLDSEAVRELAKHHTALVPTLYLPTHYLEHRERFVSFDAFTWAFFERLRDHNLANAARAKQGGVWIVSGSDAVAGLHGHNPRELVWLVKAGLTPAEALRAATVDAAMLLGLEGKVGEIKPGAFADLIAVPGDPTQDIGVVERVVFVMKSGKVLKDERASKD
;
A
#
# COMPACT_ATOMS: atom_id res chain seq x y z
N MET A 1 -21.66 -29.76 69.41
CA MET A 1 -23.08 -29.98 69.83
C MET A 1 -23.99 -29.50 68.71
N ARG A 2 -24.80 -30.43 68.22
CA ARG A 2 -26.15 -30.36 67.64
C ARG A 2 -26.43 -29.19 66.69
N ALA A 3 -26.60 -29.37 65.38
CA ALA A 3 -27.71 -29.99 64.61
C ALA A 3 -28.86 -29.01 64.37
N GLY A 4 -29.27 -28.86 63.15
CA GLY A 4 -30.52 -28.17 62.73
C GLY A 4 -30.64 -28.07 61.19
N ARG A 5 -31.11 -29.16 60.56
CA ARG A 5 -31.65 -29.17 59.18
C ARG A 5 -33.02 -28.46 59.21
N PHE A 6 -33.28 -27.64 58.18
CA PHE A 6 -34.66 -27.40 57.71
C PHE A 6 -34.69 -27.36 56.19
N PHE A 7 -35.43 -28.32 55.65
CA PHE A 7 -35.93 -28.48 54.29
C PHE A 7 -37.10 -27.50 54.09
N ASN A 8 -37.12 -26.77 53.01
CA ASN A 8 -38.37 -26.19 52.50
C ASN A 8 -38.44 -26.34 50.98
N LEU A 9 -39.38 -27.17 50.60
CA LEU A 9 -39.92 -27.39 49.27
C LEU A 9 -40.70 -26.10 48.86
N LEU A 10 -40.44 -25.56 47.68
CA LEU A 10 -41.33 -24.60 47.05
C LEU A 10 -41.64 -25.03 45.62
N LEU A 11 -42.91 -25.25 45.45
CA LEU A 11 -43.68 -25.67 44.30
C LEU A 11 -43.50 -24.69 43.13
N ALA A 12 -42.99 -25.17 41.98
CA ALA A 12 -42.93 -24.37 40.76
C ALA A 12 -44.26 -24.44 40.02
N LEU A 13 -44.96 -23.30 39.96
CA LEU A 13 -46.16 -23.10 39.16
C LEU A 13 -45.78 -22.76 37.73
N LEU A 14 -45.96 -23.67 36.78
CA LEU A 14 -45.77 -23.43 35.34
C LEU A 14 -46.98 -22.65 34.81
N ILE A 15 -46.78 -21.37 34.56
CA ILE A 15 -47.72 -20.55 33.77
C ILE A 15 -47.23 -20.58 32.32
N THR A 16 -47.90 -21.32 31.46
CA THR A 16 -47.72 -21.29 30.02
C THR A 16 -48.41 -20.05 29.45
N LEU A 17 -47.69 -19.00 29.21
CA LEU A 17 -48.12 -17.85 28.39
C LEU A 17 -47.86 -18.19 26.91
N SER A 18 -48.96 -18.55 26.23
CA SER A 18 -48.98 -18.61 24.76
C SER A 18 -48.89 -17.19 24.17
N LEU A 19 -47.70 -16.83 23.68
CA LEU A 19 -47.51 -15.63 22.86
C LEU A 19 -47.97 -15.92 21.43
N PRO A 20 -48.70 -15.02 20.78
CA PRO A 20 -49.08 -15.22 19.39
C PRO A 20 -47.82 -15.15 18.48
N ASN A 21 -47.68 -16.16 17.67
CA ASN A 21 -46.65 -16.28 16.67
C ASN A 21 -46.85 -15.21 15.59
N CYS A 22 -46.26 -14.02 15.78
CA CYS A 22 -46.18 -13.00 14.74
C CYS A 22 -45.12 -13.48 13.74
N ALA A 23 -45.55 -14.19 12.71
CA ALA A 23 -44.75 -14.53 11.56
C ALA A 23 -44.25 -13.22 10.93
N ARG A 24 -43.08 -12.79 11.33
CA ARG A 24 -42.31 -11.76 10.64
C ARG A 24 -41.97 -12.33 9.27
N THR A 25 -42.76 -11.98 8.26
CA THR A 25 -42.37 -12.14 6.87
C THR A 25 -41.01 -11.44 6.71
N GLN A 26 -39.93 -12.22 6.67
CA GLN A 26 -38.68 -11.73 6.20
C GLN A 26 -38.89 -11.36 4.72
N ASN A 27 -39.05 -10.06 4.49
CA ASN A 27 -38.87 -9.53 3.14
C ASN A 27 -37.44 -9.91 2.74
N LYS A 28 -37.31 -10.95 1.90
CA LYS A 28 -36.11 -11.19 1.11
C LYS A 28 -35.78 -9.84 0.46
N PRO A 29 -34.54 -9.31 0.62
CA PRO A 29 -34.17 -8.11 -0.11
C PRO A 29 -34.37 -8.43 -1.58
N THR A 30 -35.22 -7.66 -2.24
CA THR A 30 -35.41 -7.65 -3.69
C THR A 30 -34.02 -7.52 -4.27
N GLY A 31 -33.60 -8.55 -5.03
CA GLY A 31 -32.27 -8.64 -5.57
C GLY A 31 -31.91 -7.37 -6.33
N THR A 32 -30.97 -6.62 -5.81
CA THR A 32 -30.13 -5.77 -6.64
C THR A 32 -29.50 -6.74 -7.65
N THR A 33 -29.97 -6.72 -8.88
CA THR A 33 -29.31 -7.41 -10.00
C THR A 33 -27.89 -6.86 -10.02
N ASN A 34 -26.93 -7.64 -9.47
CA ASN A 34 -25.52 -7.30 -9.55
C ASN A 34 -25.21 -7.07 -11.02
N MET A 35 -24.91 -5.83 -11.37
CA MET A 35 -24.62 -5.47 -12.76
C MET A 35 -23.41 -6.29 -13.21
N ARG A 36 -23.61 -7.14 -14.24
CA ARG A 36 -22.56 -7.94 -14.84
C ARG A 36 -21.86 -7.11 -15.88
N LEU A 37 -20.56 -6.99 -15.74
CA LEU A 37 -19.69 -6.33 -16.70
C LEU A 37 -18.77 -7.37 -17.35
N VAL A 38 -18.58 -7.26 -18.63
CA VAL A 38 -17.59 -8.04 -19.39
C VAL A 38 -16.57 -7.07 -19.96
N ILE A 39 -15.33 -7.22 -19.56
CA ILE A 39 -14.20 -6.45 -20.08
C ILE A 39 -13.48 -7.32 -21.11
N ARG A 40 -13.28 -6.79 -22.31
CA ARG A 40 -12.50 -7.43 -23.38
C ARG A 40 -11.27 -6.60 -23.69
N ALA A 41 -10.16 -7.26 -23.97
CA ALA A 41 -8.92 -6.62 -24.41
C ALA A 41 -8.14 -7.57 -25.32
N ALA A 42 -7.36 -7.02 -26.24
CA ALA A 42 -6.50 -7.83 -27.11
C ALA A 42 -5.50 -8.67 -26.30
N ARG A 43 -5.03 -8.13 -25.17
CA ARG A 43 -4.01 -8.77 -24.33
C ARG A 43 -4.35 -8.63 -22.85
N MET A 44 -3.84 -9.56 -22.02
CA MET A 44 -3.87 -9.49 -20.57
C MET A 44 -2.59 -10.05 -19.99
N LEU A 45 -2.03 -9.37 -19.00
CA LEU A 45 -0.86 -9.82 -18.26
C LEU A 45 -1.24 -10.83 -17.17
N ASP A 46 -0.55 -11.99 -17.14
CA ASP A 46 -0.37 -12.80 -15.93
C ASP A 46 0.91 -12.34 -15.21
N PRO A 47 0.81 -11.60 -14.10
CA PRO A 47 1.98 -11.04 -13.46
C PRO A 47 2.84 -12.08 -12.72
N ARG A 48 2.28 -13.26 -12.36
CA ARG A 48 3.08 -14.34 -11.74
C ARG A 48 4.04 -14.97 -12.72
N GLY A 49 3.53 -15.26 -13.92
CA GLY A 49 4.30 -15.92 -14.97
C GLY A 49 5.01 -14.96 -15.91
N GLY A 50 4.75 -13.65 -15.82
CA GLY A 50 5.24 -12.66 -16.78
C GLY A 50 4.75 -12.90 -18.21
N ARG A 51 3.58 -13.54 -18.36
CA ARG A 51 3.04 -13.99 -19.67
C ARG A 51 1.89 -13.12 -20.12
N ILE A 52 1.77 -12.97 -21.43
CA ILE A 52 0.63 -12.28 -22.06
C ILE A 52 -0.35 -13.34 -22.60
N MET A 53 -1.60 -13.24 -22.16
CA MET A 53 -2.74 -13.94 -22.74
C MET A 53 -3.34 -13.06 -23.83
N THR A 54 -3.69 -13.63 -24.98
CA THR A 54 -4.40 -12.93 -26.07
C THR A 54 -5.91 -13.14 -25.99
N ASN A 55 -6.69 -12.21 -26.56
CA ASN A 55 -8.16 -12.24 -26.60
C ASN A 55 -8.76 -12.39 -25.20
N ALA A 56 -8.31 -11.57 -24.27
CA ALA A 56 -8.71 -11.65 -22.88
C ALA A 56 -10.15 -11.20 -22.67
N VAL A 57 -10.90 -11.98 -21.89
CA VAL A 57 -12.25 -11.68 -21.45
C VAL A 57 -12.29 -11.83 -19.93
N VAL A 58 -12.76 -10.79 -19.23
CA VAL A 58 -12.94 -10.77 -17.78
C VAL A 58 -14.39 -10.51 -17.46
N LEU A 59 -15.03 -11.43 -16.74
CA LEU A 59 -16.39 -11.24 -16.21
C LEU A 59 -16.30 -10.69 -14.79
N VAL A 60 -17.00 -9.60 -14.55
CA VAL A 60 -17.09 -8.92 -13.25
C VAL A 60 -18.54 -8.91 -12.77
N GLU A 61 -18.78 -9.26 -11.51
CA GLU A 61 -20.06 -9.11 -10.82
C GLU A 61 -19.83 -8.30 -9.52
N GLY A 62 -20.49 -7.16 -9.41
CA GLY A 62 -20.27 -6.25 -8.30
C GLY A 62 -18.82 -5.77 -8.25
N ASP A 63 -18.13 -6.04 -7.15
CA ASP A 63 -16.74 -5.64 -6.94
C ASP A 63 -15.71 -6.76 -7.23
N ARG A 64 -16.15 -7.92 -7.77
CA ARG A 64 -15.32 -9.12 -7.95
C ARG A 64 -15.17 -9.57 -9.39
N VAL A 65 -13.99 -10.10 -9.68
CA VAL A 65 -13.77 -10.92 -10.87
C VAL A 65 -14.43 -12.30 -10.63
N VAL A 66 -15.26 -12.74 -11.59
CA VAL A 66 -15.97 -14.03 -11.52
C VAL A 66 -15.34 -15.06 -12.43
N ALA A 67 -14.95 -14.62 -13.64
CA ALA A 67 -14.28 -15.50 -14.60
C ALA A 67 -13.28 -14.71 -15.45
N VAL A 68 -12.25 -15.39 -15.92
CA VAL A 68 -11.19 -14.83 -16.77
C VAL A 68 -10.68 -15.88 -17.75
N GLY A 69 -10.40 -15.47 -18.98
CA GLY A 69 -9.86 -16.37 -20.03
C GLY A 69 -10.20 -15.86 -21.43
N ALA A 70 -9.74 -16.57 -22.45
CA ALA A 70 -10.06 -16.25 -23.85
C ALA A 70 -11.48 -16.70 -24.25
N ASN A 71 -12.03 -17.71 -23.58
CA ASN A 71 -13.29 -18.37 -23.95
C ASN A 71 -14.37 -18.22 -22.87
N VAL A 72 -14.38 -17.10 -22.13
CA VAL A 72 -15.40 -16.84 -21.10
C VAL A 72 -16.75 -16.62 -21.77
N VAL A 73 -17.77 -17.39 -21.35
CA VAL A 73 -19.14 -17.22 -21.82
C VAL A 73 -19.68 -15.89 -21.32
N VAL A 74 -20.14 -15.05 -22.25
CA VAL A 74 -20.76 -13.77 -21.93
C VAL A 74 -22.20 -14.00 -21.50
N PRO A 75 -22.61 -13.70 -20.25
CA PRO A 75 -23.99 -13.89 -19.83
C PRO A 75 -24.95 -12.96 -20.61
N ALA A 76 -26.16 -13.45 -20.87
CA ALA A 76 -27.20 -12.60 -21.50
C ALA A 76 -27.45 -11.37 -20.61
N GLY A 77 -27.55 -10.19 -21.22
CA GLY A 77 -27.77 -8.91 -20.54
C GLY A 77 -26.56 -8.31 -19.84
N ALA A 78 -25.36 -8.93 -19.94
CA ALA A 78 -24.15 -8.32 -19.42
C ALA A 78 -23.74 -7.10 -20.28
N LYS A 79 -23.34 -6.01 -19.64
CA LYS A 79 -22.75 -4.86 -20.32
C LYS A 79 -21.32 -5.20 -20.75
N VAL A 80 -21.02 -5.06 -22.05
CA VAL A 80 -19.68 -5.31 -22.59
C VAL A 80 -18.94 -3.99 -22.74
N ILE A 81 -17.71 -3.94 -22.23
CA ILE A 81 -16.74 -2.87 -22.46
C ILE A 81 -15.58 -3.51 -23.23
N ASP A 82 -15.51 -3.22 -24.52
CA ASP A 82 -14.41 -3.68 -25.37
C ASP A 82 -13.30 -2.64 -25.39
N LEU A 83 -12.14 -3.00 -24.84
CA LEU A 83 -11.00 -2.11 -24.70
C LEU A 83 -10.14 -2.04 -25.98
N GLY A 84 -10.37 -2.93 -26.95
CA GLY A 84 -9.63 -2.97 -28.21
C GLY A 84 -8.16 -3.39 -28.03
N ASP A 85 -7.26 -2.71 -28.77
CA ASP A 85 -5.83 -3.07 -28.84
C ASP A 85 -5.01 -2.50 -27.65
N VAL A 86 -5.32 -2.99 -26.45
CA VAL A 86 -4.60 -2.67 -25.21
C VAL A 86 -4.20 -3.94 -24.48
N THR A 87 -3.32 -3.77 -23.48
CA THR A 87 -3.01 -4.81 -22.50
C THR A 87 -3.70 -4.51 -21.18
N LEU A 88 -4.55 -5.43 -20.75
CA LEU A 88 -5.21 -5.41 -19.45
C LEU A 88 -4.22 -5.91 -18.37
N LEU A 89 -4.11 -5.18 -17.27
CA LEU A 89 -3.32 -5.55 -16.11
C LEU A 89 -4.19 -5.53 -14.87
N PRO A 90 -3.82 -6.26 -13.79
CA PRO A 90 -4.35 -5.92 -12.47
C PRO A 90 -3.95 -4.50 -12.13
N GLY A 91 -4.78 -3.82 -11.34
CA GLY A 91 -4.43 -2.51 -10.83
C GLY A 91 -3.09 -2.55 -10.11
N LEU A 92 -2.25 -1.55 -10.36
CA LEU A 92 -0.93 -1.43 -9.73
C LEU A 92 -1.06 -1.19 -8.24
N ILE A 93 -0.05 -1.63 -7.51
CA ILE A 93 0.09 -1.45 -6.06
C ILE A 93 1.34 -0.63 -5.80
N ASP A 94 1.19 0.48 -5.08
CA ASP A 94 2.29 1.31 -4.59
C ASP A 94 2.51 1.05 -3.11
N ALA A 95 3.63 0.40 -2.76
CA ALA A 95 3.90 0.00 -1.39
C ALA A 95 4.48 1.13 -0.51
N HIS A 96 4.72 2.31 -1.07
CA HIS A 96 5.24 3.47 -0.34
C HIS A 96 4.79 4.78 -0.99
N THR A 97 3.92 5.52 -0.33
CA THR A 97 3.49 6.87 -0.74
C THR A 97 3.21 7.75 0.48
N HIS A 98 3.05 9.06 0.25
CA HIS A 98 2.71 10.07 1.25
C HIS A 98 1.59 10.98 0.73
N VAL A 99 0.34 10.54 0.83
CA VAL A 99 -0.80 11.25 0.21
C VAL A 99 -1.05 12.64 0.82
N THR A 100 -0.54 12.92 2.00
CA THR A 100 -0.66 14.22 2.66
C THR A 100 0.43 15.22 2.27
N TYR A 101 1.50 14.79 1.58
CA TYR A 101 2.57 15.69 1.14
C TYR A 101 2.16 16.37 -0.17
N HIS A 102 2.15 17.72 -0.18
CA HIS A 102 1.54 18.51 -1.23
C HIS A 102 2.30 19.78 -1.53
N PHE A 103 2.01 20.42 -2.65
CA PHE A 103 2.24 21.86 -2.81
C PHE A 103 0.96 22.58 -2.42
N ASP A 104 1.07 23.57 -1.54
CA ASP A 104 -0.06 24.42 -1.19
C ASP A 104 -0.47 25.32 -2.37
N ARG A 105 -1.53 26.11 -2.21
CA ARG A 105 -2.04 27.01 -3.25
C ARG A 105 -1.06 28.09 -3.67
N THR A 106 -0.02 28.34 -2.87
CA THR A 106 1.06 29.28 -3.19
C THR A 106 2.22 28.60 -3.92
N GLY A 107 2.16 27.27 -4.09
CA GLY A 107 3.20 26.44 -4.69
C GLY A 107 4.32 26.06 -3.72
N ARG A 108 4.16 26.35 -2.42
CA ARG A 108 5.12 25.96 -1.39
C ARG A 108 4.91 24.49 -1.01
N PHE A 109 6.01 23.78 -0.87
CA PHE A 109 5.98 22.40 -0.37
C PHE A 109 5.54 22.37 1.09
N GLY A 110 4.53 21.54 1.38
CA GLY A 110 3.99 21.28 2.69
C GLY A 110 3.95 19.78 2.98
N ILE A 111 4.21 19.44 4.22
CA ILE A 111 4.06 18.09 4.76
C ILE A 111 2.84 18.04 5.69
N SER A 112 2.51 16.84 6.18
CA SER A 112 1.44 16.66 7.15
C SER A 112 1.70 17.52 8.41
N GLY A 113 0.73 18.37 8.76
CA GLY A 113 0.81 19.27 9.92
C GLY A 113 1.15 20.72 9.61
N ASP A 114 1.63 21.06 8.41
CA ASP A 114 1.89 22.45 7.99
C ASP A 114 0.59 23.23 7.75
N SER A 115 -0.47 22.53 7.34
CA SER A 115 -1.84 23.07 7.15
C SER A 115 -2.79 22.48 8.18
N GLY A 116 -3.97 23.11 8.35
CA GLY A 116 -5.01 22.54 9.20
C GLY A 116 -5.51 21.17 8.70
N PRO A 117 -6.04 20.29 9.57
CA PRO A 117 -6.41 18.92 9.19
C PRO A 117 -7.40 18.83 8.02
N ASP A 118 -8.35 19.76 7.91
CA ASP A 118 -9.33 19.76 6.82
C ASP A 118 -8.72 20.21 5.49
N GLU A 119 -7.81 21.17 5.51
CA GLU A 119 -7.07 21.61 4.33
C GLU A 119 -6.12 20.50 3.84
N THR A 120 -5.36 19.88 4.75
CA THR A 120 -4.50 18.73 4.46
C THR A 120 -5.32 17.57 3.86
N LEU A 121 -6.52 17.30 4.39
CA LEU A 121 -7.44 16.30 3.84
C LEU A 121 -7.85 16.66 2.39
N GLY A 122 -8.06 17.93 2.08
CA GLY A 122 -8.34 18.41 0.72
C GLY A 122 -7.24 18.00 -0.25
N TYR A 123 -5.99 18.35 0.06
CA TYR A 123 -4.82 17.97 -0.76
C TYR A 123 -4.64 16.44 -0.84
N ALA A 124 -4.84 15.74 0.28
CA ALA A 124 -4.72 14.29 0.30
C ALA A 124 -5.75 13.59 -0.61
N LYS A 125 -6.97 14.14 -0.75
CA LYS A 125 -7.99 13.65 -1.70
C LYS A 125 -7.55 13.86 -3.15
N GLU A 126 -7.00 15.02 -3.48
CA GLU A 126 -6.48 15.32 -4.81
C GLU A 126 -5.33 14.37 -5.18
N ASN A 127 -4.38 14.18 -4.28
CA ASN A 127 -3.25 13.27 -4.45
C ASN A 127 -3.71 11.81 -4.60
N ALA A 128 -4.63 11.36 -3.75
CA ALA A 128 -5.19 10.00 -3.82
C ALA A 128 -5.93 9.76 -5.15
N ARG A 129 -6.69 10.75 -5.63
CA ARG A 129 -7.37 10.67 -6.91
C ARG A 129 -6.37 10.62 -8.08
N ALA A 130 -5.35 11.47 -8.08
CA ALA A 130 -4.29 11.47 -9.09
C ALA A 130 -3.57 10.10 -9.15
N THR A 131 -3.19 9.56 -7.98
CA THR A 131 -2.59 8.23 -7.82
C THR A 131 -3.49 7.13 -8.41
N LEU A 132 -4.80 7.15 -8.11
CA LEU A 132 -5.76 6.19 -8.65
C LEU A 132 -5.87 6.26 -10.17
N LEU A 133 -5.98 7.47 -10.74
CA LEU A 133 -6.14 7.68 -12.17
C LEU A 133 -4.86 7.36 -12.97
N ALA A 134 -3.70 7.30 -12.31
CA ALA A 134 -2.46 6.75 -12.87
C ALA A 134 -2.41 5.21 -12.87
N GLY A 135 -3.47 4.53 -12.38
CA GLY A 135 -3.57 3.08 -12.39
C GLY A 135 -3.16 2.39 -11.10
N VAL A 136 -2.80 3.14 -10.07
CA VAL A 136 -2.52 2.58 -8.73
C VAL A 136 -3.84 2.42 -7.98
N THR A 137 -4.36 1.19 -7.93
CA THR A 137 -5.66 0.89 -7.29
C THR A 137 -5.55 0.55 -5.81
N THR A 138 -4.33 0.22 -5.35
CA THR A 138 -4.00 -0.02 -3.94
C THR A 138 -2.70 0.71 -3.60
N ALA A 139 -2.63 1.36 -2.44
CA ALA A 139 -1.42 2.06 -2.00
C ALA A 139 -1.23 1.93 -0.48
N ARG A 140 0.03 1.93 -0.03
CA ARG A 140 0.42 2.01 1.38
C ARG A 140 1.03 3.38 1.65
N ASP A 141 0.31 4.18 2.44
CA ASP A 141 0.79 5.47 2.95
C ASP A 141 1.64 5.25 4.20
N LEU A 142 2.88 5.71 4.17
CA LEU A 142 3.88 5.47 5.22
C LEU A 142 4.27 6.74 5.99
N GLY A 143 3.34 7.69 6.13
CA GLY A 143 3.52 8.83 7.02
C GLY A 143 2.58 9.99 6.72
N GLY A 144 1.96 10.46 7.78
CA GLY A 144 1.02 11.57 7.77
C GLY A 144 0.28 11.68 9.09
N ASP A 145 -0.41 12.79 9.37
CA ASP A 145 -1.28 12.91 10.55
C ASP A 145 -2.28 11.75 10.56
N SER A 146 -2.21 10.92 11.60
CA SER A 146 -3.03 9.73 11.73
C SER A 146 -4.52 10.00 11.54
N ARG A 147 -5.03 11.14 12.03
CA ARG A 147 -6.45 11.54 11.92
C ARG A 147 -6.85 11.87 10.48
N VAL A 148 -5.90 12.43 9.70
CA VAL A 148 -6.15 12.80 8.30
C VAL A 148 -6.15 11.57 7.43
N VAL A 149 -5.10 10.73 7.51
CA VAL A 149 -4.95 9.58 6.62
C VAL A 149 -5.97 8.48 6.91
N THR A 150 -6.33 8.23 8.18
CA THR A 150 -7.40 7.27 8.53
C THR A 150 -8.77 7.76 8.06
N ARG A 151 -9.07 9.06 8.23
CA ARG A 151 -10.30 9.68 7.72
C ARG A 151 -10.39 9.58 6.18
N LEU A 152 -9.30 9.84 5.46
CA LEU A 152 -9.26 9.70 4.00
C LEU A 152 -9.52 8.26 3.58
N ARG A 153 -8.80 7.30 4.15
CA ARG A 153 -8.99 5.86 3.89
C ARG A 153 -10.45 5.46 4.09
N ASP A 154 -11.05 5.87 5.20
CA ASP A 154 -12.43 5.50 5.54
C ASP A 154 -13.45 6.15 4.59
N GLN A 155 -13.22 7.39 4.15
CA GLN A 155 -14.03 8.03 3.11
C GLN A 155 -13.93 7.30 1.76
N ILE A 156 -12.73 6.87 1.37
CA ILE A 156 -12.53 6.07 0.16
C ILE A 156 -13.26 4.72 0.28
N ASN A 157 -13.16 4.05 1.43
CA ASN A 157 -13.81 2.76 1.68
C ASN A 157 -15.34 2.85 1.64
N ARG A 158 -15.93 3.99 2.06
CA ARG A 158 -17.38 4.26 1.97
C ARG A 158 -17.81 4.78 0.59
N GLY A 159 -16.86 5.03 -0.34
CA GLY A 159 -17.14 5.59 -1.66
C GLY A 159 -17.49 7.08 -1.68
N GLU A 160 -17.21 7.80 -0.59
CA GLU A 160 -17.45 9.24 -0.45
C GLU A 160 -16.42 10.08 -1.23
N THR A 161 -15.25 9.51 -1.51
CA THR A 161 -14.21 10.13 -2.34
C THR A 161 -13.47 9.07 -3.16
N GLU A 162 -12.90 9.48 -4.29
CA GLU A 162 -12.12 8.60 -5.16
C GLU A 162 -10.66 8.54 -4.67
N GLY A 163 -10.11 7.33 -4.65
CA GLY A 163 -8.72 7.06 -4.29
C GLY A 163 -8.41 5.56 -4.37
N PRO A 164 -7.15 5.16 -4.26
CA PRO A 164 -6.75 3.76 -4.16
C PRO A 164 -7.30 3.14 -2.86
N ARG A 165 -7.30 1.83 -2.75
CA ARG A 165 -7.42 1.13 -1.47
C ARG A 165 -6.21 1.49 -0.63
N LEU A 166 -6.39 2.34 0.37
CA LEU A 166 -5.29 2.80 1.22
C LEU A 166 -5.08 1.88 2.41
N LEU A 167 -3.81 1.59 2.69
CA LEU A 167 -3.32 1.13 3.99
C LEU A 167 -2.48 2.26 4.56
N VAL A 168 -2.72 2.67 5.80
CA VAL A 168 -2.13 3.88 6.36
C VAL A 168 -1.35 3.60 7.64
N SER A 169 -0.20 4.26 7.82
CA SER A 169 0.62 4.14 9.03
C SER A 169 0.32 5.23 10.07
N GLY A 170 -0.25 6.34 9.65
CA GLY A 170 -0.31 7.54 10.48
C GLY A 170 1.09 8.07 10.81
N ASP A 171 1.21 8.72 11.97
CA ASP A 171 2.47 9.30 12.43
C ASP A 171 3.55 8.23 12.64
N PRO A 172 4.76 8.39 12.09
CA PRO A 172 5.82 7.40 12.20
C PRO A 172 6.48 7.43 13.57
N LEU A 173 6.98 6.28 14.01
CA LEU A 173 7.86 6.17 15.15
C LEU A 173 9.24 6.73 14.79
N THR A 174 9.68 7.74 15.52
CA THR A 174 11.00 8.38 15.37
C THR A 174 11.78 8.34 16.68
N SER A 175 13.09 8.45 16.60
CA SER A 175 13.96 8.49 17.80
C SER A 175 13.70 9.70 18.72
N VAL A 176 12.99 10.71 18.20
CA VAL A 176 12.56 11.87 19.02
C VAL A 176 11.70 11.43 20.21
N LEU A 177 10.89 10.37 20.07
CA LEU A 177 10.14 9.76 21.15
C LEU A 177 11.03 9.32 22.34
N LEU A 178 12.27 8.95 22.05
CA LEU A 178 13.22 8.43 23.03
C LEU A 178 14.17 9.51 23.59
N ARG A 179 14.11 10.75 23.06
CA ARG A 179 14.94 11.86 23.56
C ARG A 179 14.55 12.22 25.00
N GLY A 180 15.56 12.45 25.85
CA GLY A 180 15.36 12.77 27.25
C GLY A 180 14.81 11.60 28.09
N ALA A 181 14.58 10.45 27.49
CA ALA A 181 14.29 9.22 28.18
C ALA A 181 15.59 8.60 28.67
N VAL A 182 15.49 8.01 29.82
CA VAL A 182 16.44 7.24 30.54
C VAL A 182 17.34 6.39 29.62
N GLU A 183 18.59 6.19 29.97
CA GLU A 183 19.51 5.22 29.34
C GLU A 183 19.03 3.77 29.51
N ASP A 184 17.96 3.54 30.30
CA ASP A 184 17.39 2.22 30.54
C ASP A 184 16.68 1.69 29.28
N ARG A 185 17.25 0.62 28.75
CA ARG A 185 16.75 -0.09 27.56
C ARG A 185 15.34 -0.67 27.72
N VAL A 186 14.96 -1.04 28.94
CA VAL A 186 13.63 -1.61 29.24
C VAL A 186 12.57 -0.51 29.11
N GLU A 187 12.84 0.66 29.68
CA GLU A 187 11.95 1.82 29.56
C GLU A 187 11.82 2.29 28.11
N ARG A 188 12.92 2.34 27.36
CA ARG A 188 12.89 2.71 25.94
C ARG A 188 12.03 1.74 25.13
N ALA A 189 12.20 0.44 25.32
CA ALA A 189 11.37 -0.58 24.67
C ALA A 189 9.88 -0.47 25.06
N GLN A 190 9.60 -0.11 26.32
CA GLN A 190 8.22 0.11 26.77
C GLN A 190 7.58 1.32 26.09
N ARG A 191 8.27 2.44 25.94
CA ARG A 191 7.81 3.62 25.21
C ARG A 191 7.49 3.31 23.74
N VAL A 192 8.33 2.48 23.11
CA VAL A 192 8.09 1.99 21.75
C VAL A 192 6.79 1.19 21.69
N ARG A 193 6.54 0.26 22.64
CA ARG A 193 5.28 -0.49 22.70
C ARG A 193 4.06 0.42 22.91
N ASP A 194 4.18 1.40 23.79
CA ASP A 194 3.08 2.34 24.08
C ASP A 194 2.75 3.20 22.85
N PHE A 195 3.77 3.62 22.09
CA PHE A 195 3.56 4.30 20.81
C PHE A 195 2.81 3.42 19.82
N VAL A 196 3.22 2.15 19.65
CA VAL A 196 2.55 1.22 18.74
C VAL A 196 1.10 1.01 19.14
N ARG A 197 0.81 0.83 20.44
CA ARG A 197 -0.56 0.71 20.96
C ARG A 197 -1.42 1.93 20.63
N ALA A 198 -0.84 3.13 20.77
CA ALA A 198 -1.53 4.37 20.40
C ALA A 198 -1.88 4.39 18.91
N ARG A 199 -0.95 4.03 18.03
CA ARG A 199 -1.23 3.93 16.58
C ARG A 199 -2.30 2.89 16.25
N VAL A 200 -2.23 1.71 16.89
CA VAL A 200 -3.27 0.67 16.76
C VAL A 200 -4.65 1.20 17.19
N ALA A 201 -4.72 1.93 18.30
CA ALA A 201 -5.96 2.53 18.79
C ALA A 201 -6.52 3.60 17.83
N GLU A 202 -5.69 4.27 17.05
CA GLU A 202 -6.10 5.19 15.98
C GLU A 202 -6.56 4.49 14.71
N GLY A 203 -6.44 3.14 14.65
CA GLY A 203 -6.94 2.33 13.57
C GLY A 203 -6.04 2.32 12.33
N VAL A 204 -4.73 2.45 12.49
CA VAL A 204 -3.76 2.31 11.38
C VAL A 204 -3.69 0.87 10.87
N ASP A 205 -3.18 0.67 9.66
CA ASP A 205 -3.08 -0.65 8.99
C ASP A 205 -1.64 -1.19 9.00
N VAL A 206 -0.66 -0.34 9.31
CA VAL A 206 0.78 -0.65 9.32
C VAL A 206 1.49 0.28 10.30
N ILE A 207 2.59 -0.14 10.87
CA ILE A 207 3.46 0.73 11.68
C ILE A 207 4.66 1.17 10.83
N LYS A 208 4.97 2.46 10.84
CA LYS A 208 6.18 3.02 10.23
C LYS A 208 7.18 3.40 11.32
N ILE A 209 8.44 3.00 11.15
CA ILE A 209 9.58 3.40 11.98
C ILE A 209 10.67 4.04 11.11
N PHE A 210 11.29 5.11 11.61
CA PHE A 210 12.48 5.72 11.01
C PHE A 210 13.72 5.26 11.75
N VAL A 211 14.55 4.45 11.10
CA VAL A 211 15.81 3.96 11.65
C VAL A 211 16.95 4.72 10.98
N GLY A 212 17.48 5.71 11.68
CA GLY A 212 18.64 6.48 11.26
C GLY A 212 19.94 5.96 11.88
N VAL A 213 21.05 6.61 11.51
CA VAL A 213 22.36 6.43 12.13
C VAL A 213 22.91 7.78 12.59
N ASP A 214 23.60 7.80 13.71
CA ASP A 214 24.32 8.97 14.19
C ASP A 214 25.66 9.17 13.46
N GLU A 215 26.38 10.22 13.78
CA GLU A 215 27.71 10.53 13.21
C GLU A 215 28.77 9.45 13.47
N ARG A 216 28.54 8.56 14.46
CA ARG A 216 29.40 7.43 14.79
C ARG A 216 28.97 6.14 14.07
N GLY A 217 27.92 6.21 13.23
CA GLY A 217 27.36 5.06 12.52
C GLY A 217 26.53 4.12 13.42
N GLN A 218 26.13 4.57 14.63
CA GLN A 218 25.26 3.82 15.51
C GLN A 218 23.80 4.12 15.17
N THR A 219 22.96 3.09 15.20
CA THR A 219 21.53 3.25 14.96
C THR A 219 20.84 3.92 16.14
N ASP A 220 19.94 4.84 15.86
CA ASP A 220 19.15 5.57 16.84
C ASP A 220 18.10 4.69 17.57
N PHE A 221 17.79 3.53 16.99
CA PHE A 221 17.05 2.43 17.62
C PHE A 221 17.94 1.17 17.70
N SER A 222 17.94 0.51 18.83
CA SER A 222 18.53 -0.82 18.97
C SER A 222 17.64 -1.89 18.31
N VAL A 223 18.21 -3.05 17.98
CA VAL A 223 17.46 -4.21 17.47
C VAL A 223 16.34 -4.62 18.43
N GLN A 224 16.56 -4.53 19.75
CA GLN A 224 15.57 -4.86 20.77
C GLN A 224 14.39 -3.89 20.78
N GLU A 225 14.61 -2.60 20.56
CA GLU A 225 13.56 -1.59 20.47
C GLU A 225 12.73 -1.78 19.19
N ILE A 226 13.38 -2.07 18.06
CA ILE A 226 12.69 -2.41 16.79
C ILE A 226 11.87 -3.68 16.98
N ASN A 227 12.43 -4.72 17.59
CA ASN A 227 11.73 -5.96 17.90
C ASN A 227 10.51 -5.72 18.80
N ALA A 228 10.63 -4.83 19.80
CA ALA A 228 9.49 -4.44 20.64
C ALA A 228 8.34 -3.81 19.84
N ALA A 229 8.67 -2.99 18.82
CA ALA A 229 7.65 -2.47 17.90
C ALA A 229 7.01 -3.58 17.06
N VAL A 230 7.82 -4.50 16.54
CA VAL A 230 7.35 -5.61 15.69
C VAL A 230 6.45 -6.56 16.48
N GLU A 231 6.85 -6.97 17.68
CA GLU A 231 6.05 -7.83 18.55
C GLU A 231 4.71 -7.20 18.93
N GLU A 232 4.72 -5.92 19.27
CA GLU A 232 3.49 -5.21 19.64
C GLU A 232 2.55 -5.03 18.45
N ALA A 233 3.09 -4.67 17.28
CA ALA A 233 2.33 -4.57 16.04
C ALA A 233 1.71 -5.94 15.64
N ALA A 234 2.47 -7.02 15.77
CA ALA A 234 2.02 -8.37 15.45
C ALA A 234 0.84 -8.82 16.32
N ARG A 235 0.73 -8.37 17.57
CA ARG A 235 -0.45 -8.64 18.44
C ARG A 235 -1.74 -8.07 17.87
N ALA A 236 -1.63 -6.98 17.11
CA ALA A 236 -2.75 -6.37 16.39
C ALA A 236 -2.88 -6.87 14.94
N GLY A 237 -2.08 -7.85 14.51
CA GLY A 237 -2.04 -8.34 13.13
C GLY A 237 -1.38 -7.38 12.14
N LEU A 238 -0.65 -6.37 12.62
CA LEU A 238 0.01 -5.36 11.82
C LEU A 238 1.47 -5.72 11.54
N ARG A 239 2.01 -5.18 10.45
CA ARG A 239 3.42 -5.27 10.07
C ARG A 239 4.12 -3.95 10.34
N VAL A 240 5.47 -3.99 10.43
CA VAL A 240 6.32 -2.81 10.58
C VAL A 240 7.12 -2.58 9.29
N ALA A 241 7.10 -1.34 8.79
CA ALA A 241 7.89 -0.85 7.66
C ALA A 241 8.97 0.11 8.19
N ALA A 242 10.23 -0.09 7.82
CA ALA A 242 11.35 0.68 8.34
C ALA A 242 11.97 1.58 7.27
N HIS A 243 11.95 2.90 7.44
CA HIS A 243 12.85 3.80 6.73
C HIS A 243 14.29 3.52 7.17
N ALA A 244 15.17 3.20 6.24
CA ALA A 244 16.59 3.00 6.53
C ALA A 244 17.42 3.18 5.25
N HIS A 245 18.37 4.10 5.26
CA HIS A 245 19.28 4.32 4.12
C HIS A 245 20.59 3.56 4.28
N GLU A 246 21.23 3.66 5.44
CA GLU A 246 22.55 3.12 5.72
C GLU A 246 22.49 1.62 6.05
N ALA A 247 23.55 0.89 5.67
CA ALA A 247 23.64 -0.55 5.90
C ALA A 247 23.45 -0.95 7.39
N ALA A 248 23.90 -0.14 8.34
CA ALA A 248 23.72 -0.40 9.76
C ALA A 248 22.24 -0.34 10.16
N ALA A 249 21.50 0.68 9.68
CA ALA A 249 20.07 0.85 9.91
C ALA A 249 19.26 -0.28 9.23
N VAL A 250 19.61 -0.63 7.99
CA VAL A 250 18.99 -1.76 7.27
C VAL A 250 19.15 -3.07 8.04
N LYS A 251 20.36 -3.38 8.49
CA LYS A 251 20.64 -4.59 9.29
C LYS A 251 19.86 -4.60 10.61
N ALA A 252 19.78 -3.46 11.28
CA ALA A 252 19.01 -3.33 12.53
C ALA A 252 17.52 -3.57 12.28
N ALA A 253 16.94 -2.97 11.23
CA ALA A 253 15.53 -3.15 10.84
C ALA A 253 15.22 -4.61 10.50
N VAL A 254 16.07 -5.27 9.70
CA VAL A 254 15.92 -6.69 9.33
C VAL A 254 15.99 -7.59 10.57
N ARG A 255 17.02 -7.42 11.41
CA ARG A 255 17.22 -8.23 12.63
C ARG A 255 16.13 -7.97 13.68
N GLY A 256 15.55 -6.77 13.69
CA GLY A 256 14.40 -6.40 14.51
C GLY A 256 13.07 -7.00 14.02
N GLY A 257 13.03 -7.59 12.80
CA GLY A 257 11.87 -8.29 12.27
C GLY A 257 10.93 -7.42 11.42
N CYS A 258 11.37 -6.27 10.92
CA CYS A 258 10.57 -5.45 10.01
C CYS A 258 10.19 -6.22 8.75
N ALA A 259 8.95 -6.04 8.25
CA ALA A 259 8.46 -6.70 7.05
C ALA A 259 9.04 -6.09 5.77
N SER A 260 9.35 -4.80 5.78
CA SER A 260 10.01 -4.11 4.68
C SER A 260 11.02 -3.08 5.19
N VAL A 261 12.03 -2.86 4.36
CA VAL A 261 12.96 -1.75 4.43
C VAL A 261 12.68 -0.83 3.26
N GLU A 262 12.45 0.41 3.56
CA GLU A 262 12.22 1.47 2.59
C GLU A 262 13.57 2.12 2.25
N HIS A 263 13.80 2.40 0.98
CA HIS A 263 15.02 3.01 0.39
C HIS A 263 16.23 2.07 0.33
N GLY A 264 16.89 1.73 1.43
CA GLY A 264 18.08 0.88 1.41
C GLY A 264 19.19 1.42 0.53
N SER A 265 19.45 2.74 0.57
CA SER A 265 20.25 3.44 -0.45
C SER A 265 21.74 3.15 -0.38
N PHE A 266 22.27 2.67 0.76
CA PHE A 266 23.70 2.44 0.99
C PHE A 266 23.95 1.04 1.54
N LEU A 267 23.53 0.02 0.77
CA LEU A 267 23.68 -1.39 1.14
C LEU A 267 25.14 -1.84 1.07
N ASP A 268 25.60 -2.52 2.10
CA ASP A 268 26.79 -3.37 2.03
C ASP A 268 26.40 -4.83 1.71
N SER A 269 27.40 -5.69 1.47
CA SER A 269 27.16 -7.09 1.13
C SER A 269 26.51 -7.88 2.28
N GLU A 270 26.69 -7.46 3.54
CA GLU A 270 26.02 -8.08 4.67
C GLU A 270 24.56 -7.71 4.72
N ALA A 271 24.19 -6.43 4.53
CA ALA A 271 22.81 -5.96 4.48
C ALA A 271 22.02 -6.67 3.38
N VAL A 272 22.62 -6.86 2.18
CA VAL A 272 22.00 -7.63 1.10
C VAL A 272 21.74 -9.09 1.53
N ARG A 273 22.70 -9.76 2.17
CA ARG A 273 22.52 -11.13 2.66
C ARG A 273 21.44 -11.22 3.74
N GLU A 274 21.41 -10.27 4.67
CA GLU A 274 20.38 -10.23 5.73
C GLU A 274 18.98 -10.04 5.14
N LEU A 275 18.79 -9.09 4.21
CA LEU A 275 17.52 -8.88 3.51
C LEU A 275 17.04 -10.16 2.82
N ALA A 276 17.92 -10.81 2.06
CA ALA A 276 17.59 -12.04 1.34
C ALA A 276 17.27 -13.21 2.29
N LYS A 277 18.10 -13.42 3.32
CA LYS A 277 17.96 -14.49 4.30
C LYS A 277 16.68 -14.40 5.11
N HIS A 278 16.28 -13.20 5.49
CA HIS A 278 15.08 -12.97 6.33
C HIS A 278 13.82 -12.71 5.51
N HIS A 279 13.88 -12.76 4.18
CA HIS A 279 12.76 -12.45 3.29
C HIS A 279 12.14 -11.07 3.60
N THR A 280 12.97 -10.11 4.03
CA THR A 280 12.51 -8.73 4.24
C THR A 280 12.45 -8.05 2.88
N ALA A 281 11.30 -7.46 2.56
CA ALA A 281 11.14 -6.74 1.30
C ALA A 281 11.98 -5.46 1.28
N LEU A 282 12.63 -5.19 0.16
CA LEU A 282 13.23 -3.89 -0.14
C LEU A 282 12.28 -3.09 -1.04
N VAL A 283 11.90 -1.90 -0.61
CA VAL A 283 11.10 -0.94 -1.39
C VAL A 283 12.02 0.25 -1.72
N PRO A 284 12.69 0.27 -2.89
CA PRO A 284 13.87 1.11 -3.10
C PRO A 284 13.57 2.57 -3.45
N THR A 285 12.37 2.95 -3.86
CA THR A 285 11.92 4.33 -4.14
C THR A 285 12.90 5.11 -5.02
N LEU A 286 13.21 4.55 -6.19
CA LEU A 286 14.36 4.95 -7.00
C LEU A 286 14.19 6.32 -7.67
N TYR A 287 12.95 6.66 -8.08
CA TYR A 287 12.71 7.88 -8.85
C TYR A 287 12.68 9.13 -7.97
N LEU A 288 12.26 9.05 -6.72
CA LEU A 288 12.04 10.22 -5.86
C LEU A 288 13.22 11.21 -5.81
N PRO A 289 14.49 10.80 -5.61
CA PRO A 289 15.62 11.76 -5.59
C PRO A 289 15.75 12.53 -6.90
N THR A 290 15.49 11.86 -8.02
CA THR A 290 15.51 12.51 -9.35
C THR A 290 14.36 13.50 -9.49
N HIS A 291 13.15 13.15 -9.02
CA HIS A 291 12.01 14.06 -9.00
C HIS A 291 12.32 15.37 -8.26
N TYR A 292 12.92 15.29 -7.07
CA TYR A 292 13.34 16.48 -6.33
C TYR A 292 14.35 17.33 -7.11
N LEU A 293 15.35 16.68 -7.72
CA LEU A 293 16.40 17.38 -8.46
C LEU A 293 15.90 18.00 -9.77
N GLU A 294 14.95 17.35 -10.47
CA GLU A 294 14.32 17.86 -11.69
C GLU A 294 13.40 19.05 -11.43
N HIS A 295 12.88 19.20 -10.20
CA HIS A 295 11.92 20.23 -9.80
C HIS A 295 12.43 21.09 -8.63
N ARG A 296 13.76 21.28 -8.56
CA ARG A 296 14.45 21.98 -7.46
C ARG A 296 13.84 23.35 -7.16
N GLU A 297 13.37 24.05 -8.18
CA GLU A 297 12.75 25.37 -8.07
C GLU A 297 11.43 25.36 -7.26
N ARG A 298 10.80 24.22 -7.11
CA ARG A 298 9.56 24.06 -6.33
C ARG A 298 9.80 23.68 -4.86
N PHE A 299 10.99 23.17 -4.55
CA PHE A 299 11.37 22.72 -3.19
C PHE A 299 12.32 23.71 -2.53
N VAL A 300 11.90 24.98 -2.52
CA VAL A 300 12.73 26.13 -2.07
C VAL A 300 13.11 26.08 -0.57
N SER A 301 12.43 25.26 0.23
CA SER A 301 12.73 25.07 1.65
C SER A 301 13.91 24.13 1.91
N PHE A 302 14.40 23.41 0.89
CA PHE A 302 15.51 22.48 1.06
C PHE A 302 16.84 23.23 1.07
N ASP A 303 17.66 22.93 2.07
CA ASP A 303 18.99 23.51 2.20
C ASP A 303 20.05 22.78 1.33
N ALA A 304 21.26 23.32 1.32
CA ALA A 304 22.37 22.74 0.55
C ALA A 304 22.72 21.32 0.96
N PHE A 305 22.58 20.96 2.25
CA PHE A 305 22.84 19.61 2.78
C PHE A 305 21.80 18.61 2.22
N THR A 306 20.53 18.99 2.25
CA THR A 306 19.42 18.21 1.70
C THR A 306 19.61 17.95 0.20
N TRP A 307 20.02 18.97 -0.57
CA TRP A 307 20.30 18.82 -2.00
C TRP A 307 21.46 17.87 -2.28
N ALA A 308 22.58 18.02 -1.54
CA ALA A 308 23.72 17.12 -1.67
C ALA A 308 23.34 15.66 -1.31
N PHE A 309 22.45 15.47 -0.35
CA PHE A 309 21.93 14.17 0.00
C PHE A 309 21.13 13.54 -1.15
N PHE A 310 20.20 14.28 -1.79
CA PHE A 310 19.45 13.78 -2.94
C PHE A 310 20.33 13.51 -4.17
N GLU A 311 21.35 14.30 -4.43
CA GLU A 311 22.34 14.03 -5.46
C GLU A 311 23.06 12.70 -5.18
N ARG A 312 23.49 12.48 -3.95
CA ARG A 312 24.11 11.23 -3.53
C ARG A 312 23.16 10.03 -3.65
N LEU A 313 21.86 10.18 -3.27
CA LEU A 313 20.86 9.13 -3.43
C LEU A 313 20.67 8.76 -4.91
N ARG A 314 20.45 9.75 -5.79
CA ARG A 314 20.30 9.54 -7.23
C ARG A 314 21.50 8.74 -7.81
N ASP A 315 22.70 9.10 -7.41
CA ASP A 315 23.92 8.52 -7.96
C ASP A 315 24.16 7.07 -7.49
N HIS A 316 23.59 6.67 -6.34
CA HIS A 316 23.82 5.37 -5.73
C HIS A 316 22.64 4.40 -5.85
N ASN A 317 21.39 4.89 -5.89
CA ASN A 317 20.20 4.06 -5.73
C ASN A 317 20.08 2.95 -6.79
N LEU A 318 20.33 3.26 -8.09
CA LEU A 318 20.26 2.25 -9.16
C LEU A 318 21.25 1.10 -8.94
N ALA A 319 22.51 1.44 -8.60
CA ALA A 319 23.53 0.42 -8.35
C ALA A 319 23.22 -0.42 -7.10
N ASN A 320 22.65 0.19 -6.06
CA ASN A 320 22.23 -0.53 -4.86
C ASN A 320 21.06 -1.48 -5.12
N ALA A 321 20.04 -1.03 -5.87
CA ALA A 321 18.93 -1.89 -6.26
C ALA A 321 19.39 -3.05 -7.15
N ALA A 322 20.32 -2.80 -8.11
CA ALA A 322 20.93 -3.84 -8.91
C ALA A 322 21.69 -4.87 -8.06
N ARG A 323 22.46 -4.41 -7.07
CA ARG A 323 23.16 -5.28 -6.11
C ARG A 323 22.19 -6.09 -5.26
N ALA A 324 21.12 -5.48 -4.78
CA ALA A 324 20.07 -6.17 -4.03
C ALA A 324 19.44 -7.28 -4.88
N LYS A 325 19.07 -6.99 -6.14
CA LYS A 325 18.56 -7.98 -7.08
C LYS A 325 19.52 -9.15 -7.28
N GLN A 326 20.80 -8.87 -7.56
CA GLN A 326 21.83 -9.90 -7.74
C GLN A 326 22.00 -10.78 -6.50
N GLY A 327 21.81 -10.20 -5.31
CA GLY A 327 21.84 -10.91 -4.03
C GLY A 327 20.56 -11.67 -3.69
N GLY A 328 19.55 -11.70 -4.57
CA GLY A 328 18.30 -12.42 -4.36
C GLY A 328 17.35 -11.74 -3.37
N VAL A 329 17.49 -10.45 -3.13
CA VAL A 329 16.59 -9.68 -2.28
C VAL A 329 15.21 -9.56 -2.93
N TRP A 330 14.16 -9.72 -2.14
CA TRP A 330 12.79 -9.52 -2.57
C TRP A 330 12.50 -8.03 -2.73
N ILE A 331 12.41 -7.56 -4.00
CA ILE A 331 12.17 -6.16 -4.34
C ILE A 331 10.69 -5.95 -4.61
N VAL A 332 10.12 -4.91 -3.99
CA VAL A 332 8.72 -4.49 -4.14
C VAL A 332 8.67 -3.04 -4.60
N SER A 333 7.74 -2.72 -5.49
CA SER A 333 7.57 -1.35 -6.01
C SER A 333 6.92 -0.44 -4.99
N GLY A 334 7.49 0.74 -4.79
CA GLY A 334 6.94 1.85 -4.03
C GLY A 334 7.59 3.15 -4.49
N SER A 335 6.76 4.14 -4.77
CA SER A 335 7.22 5.38 -5.44
C SER A 335 7.77 6.43 -4.48
N ASP A 336 7.40 6.34 -3.21
CA ASP A 336 7.57 7.40 -2.21
C ASP A 336 6.98 8.73 -2.70
N ALA A 337 5.78 8.65 -3.33
CA ALA A 337 5.16 9.80 -3.96
C ALA A 337 4.85 10.89 -2.96
N VAL A 338 5.36 12.07 -3.28
CA VAL A 338 5.19 13.33 -2.55
C VAL A 338 4.59 14.38 -3.50
N ALA A 339 4.54 15.64 -3.05
CA ALA A 339 4.05 16.77 -3.84
C ALA A 339 4.57 16.76 -5.29
N GLY A 340 3.64 16.78 -6.25
CA GLY A 340 3.92 16.79 -7.69
C GLY A 340 4.31 15.43 -8.29
N LEU A 341 4.47 14.39 -7.47
CA LEU A 341 4.76 13.02 -7.95
C LEU A 341 3.50 12.15 -8.01
N HIS A 342 2.45 12.49 -7.25
CA HIS A 342 1.17 11.80 -7.34
C HIS A 342 0.59 11.90 -8.76
N GLY A 343 0.18 10.76 -9.30
CA GLY A 343 -0.19 10.63 -10.72
C GLY A 343 0.95 10.14 -11.63
N HIS A 344 2.20 10.15 -11.13
CA HIS A 344 3.38 9.62 -11.80
C HIS A 344 3.99 8.42 -11.06
N ASN A 345 3.30 7.86 -10.07
CA ASN A 345 3.74 6.70 -9.28
C ASN A 345 4.25 5.54 -10.15
N PRO A 346 3.62 5.16 -11.31
CA PRO A 346 4.10 4.05 -12.14
C PRO A 346 5.49 4.27 -12.74
N ARG A 347 6.03 5.48 -12.73
CA ARG A 347 7.40 5.78 -13.19
C ARG A 347 8.44 5.00 -12.41
N GLU A 348 8.16 4.62 -11.17
CA GLU A 348 9.05 3.76 -10.38
C GLU A 348 9.36 2.43 -11.09
N LEU A 349 8.40 1.86 -11.84
CA LEU A 349 8.63 0.62 -12.60
C LEU A 349 9.68 0.81 -13.69
N VAL A 350 9.71 1.96 -14.34
CA VAL A 350 10.74 2.31 -15.32
C VAL A 350 12.11 2.36 -14.66
N TRP A 351 12.18 2.87 -13.43
CA TRP A 351 13.45 2.96 -12.68
C TRP A 351 13.88 1.60 -12.13
N LEU A 352 12.96 0.74 -11.75
CA LEU A 352 13.26 -0.66 -11.42
C LEU A 352 13.89 -1.39 -12.62
N VAL A 353 13.39 -1.16 -13.83
CA VAL A 353 13.99 -1.73 -15.05
C VAL A 353 15.38 -1.12 -15.32
N LYS A 354 15.58 0.19 -15.13
CA LYS A 354 16.91 0.83 -15.20
C LYS A 354 17.88 0.25 -14.16
N ALA A 355 17.39 -0.18 -13.01
CA ALA A 355 18.18 -0.87 -11.98
C ALA A 355 18.44 -2.36 -12.30
N GLY A 356 18.00 -2.84 -13.47
CA GLY A 356 18.31 -4.18 -13.98
C GLY A 356 17.23 -5.24 -13.73
N LEU A 357 16.03 -4.88 -13.26
CA LEU A 357 14.89 -5.79 -13.30
C LEU A 357 14.42 -5.93 -14.76
N THR A 358 13.92 -7.10 -15.13
CA THR A 358 13.16 -7.23 -16.37
C THR A 358 11.82 -6.51 -16.25
N PRO A 359 11.16 -6.09 -17.35
CA PRO A 359 9.82 -5.52 -17.28
C PRO A 359 8.81 -6.42 -16.55
N ALA A 360 8.89 -7.73 -16.75
CA ALA A 360 8.03 -8.70 -16.05
C ALA A 360 8.28 -8.72 -14.54
N GLU A 361 9.53 -8.64 -14.09
CA GLU A 361 9.88 -8.53 -12.66
C GLU A 361 9.39 -7.21 -12.07
N ALA A 362 9.51 -6.08 -12.77
CA ALA A 362 9.02 -4.79 -12.31
C ALA A 362 7.48 -4.78 -12.18
N LEU A 363 6.76 -5.35 -13.16
CA LEU A 363 5.31 -5.52 -13.11
C LEU A 363 4.88 -6.42 -11.95
N ARG A 364 5.60 -7.51 -11.71
CA ARG A 364 5.38 -8.40 -10.58
C ARG A 364 5.61 -7.69 -9.24
N ALA A 365 6.68 -6.86 -9.14
CA ALA A 365 7.00 -6.07 -7.96
C ALA A 365 5.88 -5.07 -7.59
N ALA A 366 5.15 -4.54 -8.60
CA ALA A 366 4.03 -3.61 -8.42
C ALA A 366 2.64 -4.29 -8.39
N THR A 367 2.57 -5.60 -8.32
CA THR A 367 1.31 -6.37 -8.33
C THR A 367 1.36 -7.48 -7.29
N VAL A 368 1.80 -8.67 -7.67
CA VAL A 368 1.79 -9.88 -6.82
C VAL A 368 2.68 -9.71 -5.58
N ASP A 369 3.90 -9.25 -5.77
CA ASP A 369 4.87 -9.12 -4.66
C ASP A 369 4.43 -8.02 -3.68
N ALA A 370 3.90 -6.90 -4.19
CA ALA A 370 3.33 -5.86 -3.35
C ALA A 370 2.06 -6.35 -2.62
N ALA A 371 1.17 -7.10 -3.27
CA ALA A 371 -0.01 -7.69 -2.61
C ALA A 371 0.40 -8.61 -1.45
N MET A 372 1.45 -9.41 -1.63
CA MET A 372 2.00 -10.29 -0.58
C MET A 372 2.60 -9.48 0.57
N LEU A 373 3.39 -8.43 0.29
CA LEU A 373 3.93 -7.54 1.31
C LEU A 373 2.82 -6.87 2.12
N LEU A 374 1.73 -6.45 1.47
CA LEU A 374 0.61 -5.76 2.13
C LEU A 374 -0.39 -6.71 2.80
N GLY A 375 -0.23 -8.05 2.71
CA GLY A 375 -1.17 -9.03 3.28
C GLY A 375 -2.49 -9.08 2.52
N LEU A 376 -2.48 -8.69 1.25
CA LEU A 376 -3.64 -8.68 0.35
C LEU A 376 -3.54 -9.73 -0.76
N GLU A 377 -2.67 -10.72 -0.62
CA GLU A 377 -2.51 -11.80 -1.58
C GLU A 377 -3.86 -12.48 -1.87
N GLY A 378 -4.11 -12.74 -3.14
CA GLY A 378 -5.36 -13.33 -3.60
C GLY A 378 -6.55 -12.38 -3.66
N LYS A 379 -6.44 -11.19 -3.07
CA LYS A 379 -7.48 -10.15 -3.09
C LYS A 379 -7.22 -9.10 -4.17
N VAL A 380 -5.96 -8.70 -4.36
CA VAL A 380 -5.48 -7.71 -5.35
C VAL A 380 -4.19 -8.20 -6.03
N GLY A 381 -3.73 -7.48 -7.06
CA GLY A 381 -2.46 -7.77 -7.74
C GLY A 381 -2.54 -8.89 -8.77
N GLU A 382 -3.71 -9.51 -8.97
CA GLU A 382 -3.97 -10.54 -9.98
C GLU A 382 -5.39 -10.39 -10.53
N ILE A 383 -5.58 -10.69 -11.81
CA ILE A 383 -6.91 -10.82 -12.40
C ILE A 383 -7.31 -12.28 -12.35
N LYS A 384 -8.05 -12.67 -11.31
CA LYS A 384 -8.49 -14.05 -11.11
C LYS A 384 -9.83 -14.12 -10.39
N PRO A 385 -10.59 -15.22 -10.53
CA PRO A 385 -11.86 -15.38 -9.82
C PRO A 385 -11.69 -15.18 -8.30
N GLY A 386 -12.60 -14.38 -7.72
CA GLY A 386 -12.61 -14.02 -6.31
C GLY A 386 -11.79 -12.79 -5.94
N ALA A 387 -10.84 -12.35 -6.76
CA ALA A 387 -10.12 -11.10 -6.56
C ALA A 387 -11.03 -9.87 -6.75
N PHE A 388 -10.66 -8.74 -6.16
CA PHE A 388 -11.32 -7.48 -6.48
C PHE A 388 -11.17 -7.16 -7.98
N ALA A 389 -12.21 -6.59 -8.57
CA ALA A 389 -12.18 -6.12 -9.94
C ALA A 389 -11.45 -4.76 -10.01
N ASP A 390 -10.15 -4.81 -9.71
CA ASP A 390 -9.21 -3.72 -9.79
C ASP A 390 -8.37 -3.94 -11.06
N LEU A 391 -8.72 -3.25 -12.14
CA LEU A 391 -8.19 -3.48 -13.49
C LEU A 391 -7.71 -2.16 -14.09
N ILE A 392 -6.60 -2.22 -14.81
CA ILE A 392 -6.13 -1.09 -15.63
C ILE A 392 -5.82 -1.56 -17.05
N ALA A 393 -5.80 -0.65 -18.00
CA ALA A 393 -5.32 -0.95 -19.34
C ALA A 393 -4.30 0.08 -19.81
N VAL A 394 -3.28 -0.43 -20.51
CA VAL A 394 -2.21 0.38 -21.12
C VAL A 394 -2.10 0.06 -22.62
N PRO A 395 -1.66 1.00 -23.46
CA PRO A 395 -1.40 0.71 -24.88
C PRO A 395 -0.18 -0.21 -25.00
N GLY A 396 -0.15 -1.05 -26.06
CA GLY A 396 1.00 -1.91 -26.35
C GLY A 396 1.21 -3.04 -25.35
N ASP A 397 2.45 -3.52 -25.24
CA ASP A 397 2.86 -4.63 -24.39
C ASP A 397 3.88 -4.15 -23.33
N PRO A 398 3.49 -4.06 -22.03
CA PRO A 398 4.38 -3.58 -20.97
C PRO A 398 5.52 -4.54 -20.64
N THR A 399 5.50 -5.79 -21.15
CA THR A 399 6.62 -6.72 -20.99
C THR A 399 7.75 -6.46 -22.01
N GLN A 400 7.45 -5.73 -23.08
CA GLN A 400 8.40 -5.29 -24.09
C GLN A 400 8.86 -3.83 -23.89
N ASP A 401 7.92 -2.95 -23.50
CA ASP A 401 8.17 -1.55 -23.18
C ASP A 401 7.49 -1.20 -21.87
N ILE A 402 8.27 -1.17 -20.79
CA ILE A 402 7.75 -0.81 -19.46
C ILE A 402 7.24 0.63 -19.41
N GLY A 403 7.71 1.53 -20.26
CA GLY A 403 7.30 2.93 -20.29
C GLY A 403 5.80 3.12 -20.56
N VAL A 404 5.13 2.13 -21.16
CA VAL A 404 3.68 2.22 -21.42
C VAL A 404 2.82 2.26 -20.14
N VAL A 405 3.36 1.83 -18.98
CA VAL A 405 2.65 1.90 -17.69
C VAL A 405 2.39 3.34 -17.22
N GLU A 406 3.11 4.31 -17.78
CA GLU A 406 2.85 5.74 -17.51
C GLU A 406 1.67 6.29 -18.34
N ARG A 407 1.11 5.48 -19.26
CA ARG A 407 0.01 5.86 -20.16
C ARG A 407 -1.24 5.00 -19.93
N VAL A 408 -1.73 4.98 -18.70
CA VAL A 408 -2.94 4.23 -18.35
C VAL A 408 -4.16 4.89 -19.00
N VAL A 409 -4.88 4.16 -19.85
CA VAL A 409 -6.06 4.63 -20.62
C VAL A 409 -7.39 4.18 -20.01
N PHE A 410 -7.37 3.21 -19.12
CA PHE A 410 -8.55 2.69 -18.45
C PHE A 410 -8.23 2.33 -17.00
N VAL A 411 -9.12 2.69 -16.07
CA VAL A 411 -9.02 2.34 -14.65
C VAL A 411 -10.38 1.88 -14.15
N MET A 412 -10.41 0.68 -13.59
CA MET A 412 -11.52 0.13 -12.84
C MET A 412 -11.04 -0.22 -11.43
N LYS A 413 -11.78 0.18 -10.40
CA LYS A 413 -11.53 -0.21 -9.01
C LYS A 413 -12.81 -0.73 -8.39
N SER A 414 -12.74 -1.92 -7.78
CA SER A 414 -13.90 -2.60 -7.17
C SER A 414 -15.11 -2.65 -8.12
N GLY A 415 -14.85 -2.95 -9.41
CA GLY A 415 -15.86 -3.05 -10.45
C GLY A 415 -16.43 -1.73 -10.99
N LYS A 416 -16.03 -0.59 -10.40
CA LYS A 416 -16.43 0.74 -10.87
C LYS A 416 -15.41 1.28 -11.86
N VAL A 417 -15.85 1.65 -13.07
CA VAL A 417 -15.02 2.35 -14.06
C VAL A 417 -14.84 3.79 -13.62
N LEU A 418 -13.59 4.24 -13.52
CA LEU A 418 -13.20 5.57 -13.04
C LEU A 418 -12.49 6.40 -14.12
N LYS A 419 -11.86 5.72 -15.09
CA LYS A 419 -11.21 6.31 -16.26
C LYS A 419 -11.48 5.47 -17.49
N ASP A 420 -11.85 6.08 -18.60
CA ASP A 420 -11.95 5.45 -19.91
C ASP A 420 -11.68 6.52 -20.98
N GLU A 421 -10.40 6.64 -21.37
CA GLU A 421 -9.95 7.64 -22.34
C GLU A 421 -10.03 7.16 -23.79
N ARG A 422 -10.56 5.96 -24.06
CA ARG A 422 -10.71 5.44 -25.42
C ARG A 422 -11.87 6.13 -26.18
N ALA A 423 -12.89 6.58 -25.42
CA ALA A 423 -14.08 7.21 -25.95
C ALA A 423 -13.91 8.64 -26.48
N SER A 424 -12.71 9.25 -26.31
CA SER A 424 -12.47 10.65 -26.66
C SER A 424 -11.83 10.88 -28.03
N LYS A 425 -11.97 9.91 -28.97
CA LYS A 425 -11.44 10.02 -30.36
C LYS A 425 -12.54 10.13 -31.42
N ASP A 426 -13.73 10.62 -31.02
CA ASP A 426 -14.78 11.02 -31.99
C ASP A 426 -14.85 12.55 -32.07
#